data_2d87e041dfe6a3fc0a97b6efba2ebc21
#
_entry.id   2d87e041dfe6a3fc0a97b6efba2ebc21
#
_cell.length_a   1.000
_cell.length_b   1.000
_cell.length_c   1.000
_cell.angle_alpha   90.00
_cell.angle_beta   90.00
_cell.angle_gamma   90.00
#
_symmetry.space_group_name_H-M   'P 1'
#
loop_
_entity.id
_entity.type
_entity.pdbx_description
1 polymer ?
#
loop_
_entity_poly.entity_id
_entity_poly.type
_entity_poly.pdbx_seq_one_letter_code
_entity_poly.pdbx_strand_id
1 'polypeptide(L)'
;MQTKKKIQQSFLSLLKGKEFTKISIKDITDSACINRGTFYLHYLDKYDLLEKVEEELLEGLRLHIASIDSKYKVEMVKQLQVAGFSM
;
A
#
# COMPACT_ATOMS: atom_id res chain seq x y z
N MET A 1 20.48 5.11 0.68
CA MET A 1 19.05 5.46 0.65
C MET A 1 18.35 4.76 -0.50
N GLN A 2 17.19 4.23 -0.28
CA GLN A 2 16.51 3.41 -1.28
C GLN A 2 15.59 4.27 -2.14
N THR A 3 15.81 4.23 -3.44
CA THR A 3 15.00 4.94 -4.41
C THR A 3 13.54 4.49 -4.33
N LYS A 4 13.31 3.20 -4.15
CA LYS A 4 11.99 2.64 -4.05
C LYS A 4 11.20 3.29 -2.91
N LYS A 5 11.83 3.47 -1.76
CA LYS A 5 11.19 4.10 -0.61
C LYS A 5 10.89 5.57 -0.88
N LYS A 6 11.78 6.26 -1.58
CA LYS A 6 11.55 7.65 -1.98
C LYS A 6 10.33 7.76 -2.87
N ILE A 7 10.19 6.85 -3.83
CA ILE A 7 9.04 6.82 -4.72
C ILE A 7 7.75 6.62 -3.93
N GLN A 8 7.75 5.67 -3.02
CA GLN A 8 6.57 5.40 -2.20
C GLN A 8 6.19 6.58 -1.33
N GLN A 9 7.15 7.20 -0.68
CA GLN A 9 6.90 8.36 0.17
C GLN A 9 6.37 9.54 -0.63
N SER A 10 6.95 9.78 -1.80
CA SER A 10 6.50 10.85 -2.68
C SER A 10 5.07 10.62 -3.15
N PHE A 11 4.76 9.38 -3.50
CA PHE A 11 3.42 9.01 -3.92
C PHE A 11 2.40 9.22 -2.81
N LEU A 12 2.70 8.76 -1.61
CA LEU A 12 1.81 8.95 -0.47
C LEU A 12 1.61 10.41 -0.14
N SER A 13 2.66 11.21 -0.25
CA SER A 13 2.58 12.64 -0.02
C SER A 13 1.67 13.32 -1.05
N LEU A 14 1.78 12.92 -2.31
CA LEU A 14 0.93 13.47 -3.36
C LEU A 14 -0.54 13.10 -3.17
N LEU A 15 -0.80 11.92 -2.66
CA LEU A 15 -2.17 11.47 -2.39
C LEU A 15 -2.88 12.32 -1.33
N LYS A 16 -2.13 13.00 -0.50
CA LYS A 16 -2.72 13.88 0.51
C LYS A 16 -3.32 15.14 -0.10
N GLY A 17 -2.82 15.56 -1.25
CA GLY A 17 -3.30 16.78 -1.88
C GLY A 17 -3.93 16.60 -3.24
N LYS A 18 -3.87 15.40 -3.81
CA LYS A 18 -4.38 15.12 -5.15
C LYS A 18 -5.07 13.77 -5.18
N GLU A 19 -6.09 13.66 -6.03
CA GLU A 19 -6.71 12.37 -6.29
C GLU A 19 -5.76 11.52 -7.11
N PHE A 20 -5.81 10.21 -6.91
CA PHE A 20 -4.95 9.27 -7.62
C PHE A 20 -5.02 9.44 -9.14
N THR A 21 -6.22 9.64 -9.67
CA THR A 21 -6.42 9.78 -11.11
C THR A 21 -5.69 10.99 -11.68
N LYS A 22 -5.42 11.99 -10.85
CA LYS A 22 -4.75 13.22 -11.27
C LYS A 22 -3.25 13.20 -11.03
N ILE A 23 -2.75 12.18 -10.37
CA ILE A 23 -1.32 12.03 -10.14
C ILE A 23 -0.70 11.34 -11.35
N SER A 24 0.29 11.99 -11.95
CA SER A 24 1.03 11.41 -13.07
C SER A 24 2.36 10.83 -12.60
N ILE A 25 2.97 10.00 -13.44
CA ILE A 25 4.32 9.49 -13.16
C ILE A 25 5.30 10.66 -13.06
N LYS A 26 5.10 11.70 -13.87
CA LYS A 26 5.93 12.89 -13.80
C LYS A 26 5.83 13.54 -12.42
N ASP A 27 4.62 13.65 -11.87
CA ASP A 27 4.45 14.21 -10.54
C ASP A 27 5.23 13.43 -9.51
N ILE A 28 5.19 12.11 -9.60
CA ILE A 28 5.89 11.24 -8.66
C ILE A 28 7.40 11.40 -8.79
N THR A 29 7.91 11.36 -10.02
CA THR A 29 9.35 11.44 -10.25
C THR A 29 9.90 12.81 -9.89
N ASP A 30 9.15 13.86 -10.17
CA ASP A 30 9.56 15.21 -9.79
C ASP A 30 9.61 15.33 -8.27
N SER A 31 8.63 14.81 -7.58
CA SER A 31 8.58 14.86 -6.13
C SER A 31 9.70 14.04 -5.49
N ALA A 32 10.02 12.91 -6.09
CA ALA A 32 11.10 12.03 -5.59
C ALA A 32 12.48 12.44 -6.07
N CYS A 33 12.56 13.43 -6.94
CA CYS A 33 13.83 13.91 -7.53
C CYS A 33 14.55 12.81 -8.31
N ILE A 34 13.81 12.05 -9.09
CA ILE A 34 14.35 11.00 -9.94
C ILE A 34 13.82 11.19 -11.36
N ASN A 35 14.39 10.48 -12.32
CA ASN A 35 13.87 10.52 -13.68
C ASN A 35 12.94 9.36 -13.94
N ARG A 36 12.24 9.40 -15.08
CA ARG A 36 11.27 8.36 -15.43
C ARG A 36 11.91 6.99 -15.58
N GLY A 37 13.10 6.94 -16.14
CA GLY A 37 13.81 5.68 -16.29
C GLY A 37 14.02 4.98 -14.96
N THR A 38 14.36 5.75 -13.94
CA THR A 38 14.55 5.21 -12.60
C THR A 38 13.22 4.68 -12.05
N PHE A 39 12.13 5.39 -12.27
CA PHE A 39 10.81 4.92 -11.85
C PHE A 39 10.50 3.56 -12.49
N TYR A 40 10.70 3.44 -13.79
CA TYR A 40 10.36 2.21 -14.52
C TYR A 40 11.26 1.03 -14.19
N LEU A 41 12.38 1.26 -13.52
CA LEU A 41 13.18 0.16 -12.99
C LEU A 41 12.50 -0.56 -11.84
N HIS A 42 11.59 0.14 -11.15
CA HIS A 42 10.93 -0.39 -9.96
C HIS A 42 9.45 -0.71 -10.17
N TYR A 43 8.77 0.05 -11.02
CA TYR A 43 7.33 -0.07 -11.22
C TYR A 43 6.98 0.07 -12.69
N LEU A 44 5.92 -0.62 -13.09
CA LEU A 44 5.43 -0.55 -14.47
C LEU A 44 4.69 0.76 -14.75
N ASP A 45 3.88 1.20 -13.79
CA ASP A 45 3.13 2.45 -13.89
C ASP A 45 2.64 2.82 -12.49
N LYS A 46 1.80 3.87 -12.42
CA LYS A 46 1.31 4.32 -11.11
C LYS A 46 0.33 3.32 -10.47
N TYR A 47 -0.34 2.52 -11.27
CA TYR A 47 -1.24 1.48 -10.74
C TYR A 47 -0.44 0.36 -10.09
N ASP A 48 0.67 -0.02 -10.70
CA ASP A 48 1.59 -0.98 -10.11
C ASP A 48 2.16 -0.45 -8.79
N LEU A 49 2.51 0.82 -8.77
CA LEU A 49 3.01 1.47 -7.55
C LEU A 49 1.94 1.45 -6.46
N LEU A 50 0.69 1.78 -6.81
CA LEU A 50 -0.39 1.78 -5.85
C LEU A 50 -0.58 0.38 -5.25
N GLU A 51 -0.58 -0.63 -6.09
CA GLU A 51 -0.73 -2.01 -5.66
C GLU A 51 0.37 -2.42 -4.68
N LYS A 52 1.61 -2.08 -5.00
CA LYS A 52 2.74 -2.40 -4.13
C LYS A 52 2.67 -1.68 -2.79
N VAL A 53 2.25 -0.43 -2.81
CA VAL A 53 2.10 0.35 -1.58
C VAL A 53 0.98 -0.23 -0.72
N GLU A 54 -0.14 -0.59 -1.35
CA GLU A 54 -1.25 -1.21 -0.64
C GLU A 54 -0.86 -2.53 -0.02
N GLU A 55 -0.10 -3.35 -0.75
CA GLU A 55 0.37 -4.63 -0.24
C GLU A 55 1.25 -4.44 1.00
N GLU A 56 2.14 -3.48 0.96
CA GLU A 56 3.01 -3.21 2.10
C GLU A 56 2.24 -2.70 3.30
N LEU A 57 1.26 -1.84 3.08
CA LEU A 57 0.42 -1.33 4.15
C LEU A 57 -0.43 -2.44 4.77
N LEU A 58 -1.02 -3.28 3.94
CA LEU A 58 -1.83 -4.39 4.42
C LEU A 58 -1.00 -5.39 5.19
N GLU A 59 0.21 -5.68 4.73
CA GLU A 59 1.10 -6.59 5.42
C GLU A 59 1.49 -6.05 6.78
N GLY A 60 1.86 -4.77 6.84
CA GLY A 60 2.17 -4.12 8.10
C GLY A 60 1.00 -4.12 9.06
N LEU A 61 -0.19 -3.83 8.55
CA LEU A 61 -1.40 -3.84 9.35
C LEU A 61 -1.72 -5.24 9.85
N ARG A 62 -1.55 -6.24 9.00
CA ARG A 62 -1.79 -7.63 9.37
C ARG A 62 -0.88 -8.08 10.50
N LEU A 63 0.40 -7.75 10.41
CA LEU A 63 1.36 -8.08 11.44
C LEU A 63 1.02 -7.36 12.75
N HIS A 64 0.61 -6.13 12.66
CA HIS A 64 0.25 -5.34 13.84
C HIS A 64 -0.97 -5.96 14.54
N ILE A 65 -1.99 -6.29 13.78
CA ILE A 65 -3.20 -6.90 14.32
C ILE A 65 -2.89 -8.26 14.94
N ALA A 66 -2.11 -9.07 14.26
CA ALA A 66 -1.76 -10.40 14.76
C ALA A 66 -1.01 -10.31 16.09
N SER A 67 -0.15 -9.32 16.24
CA SER A 67 0.64 -9.17 17.45
C SER A 67 -0.19 -8.63 18.62
N ILE A 68 -1.18 -7.80 18.35
CA ILE A 68 -1.98 -7.15 19.40
C ILE A 68 -3.24 -7.93 19.74
N ASP A 69 -3.97 -8.37 18.72
CA ASP A 69 -5.31 -8.94 18.87
C ASP A 69 -5.47 -10.29 18.21
N SER A 70 -4.45 -11.12 18.24
CA SER A 70 -4.55 -12.43 17.61
C SER A 70 -5.73 -13.23 18.18
N LYS A 71 -5.92 -13.17 19.47
CA LYS A 71 -7.03 -13.85 20.12
C LYS A 71 -8.36 -13.30 19.69
N TYR A 72 -8.47 -11.98 19.67
CA TYR A 72 -9.69 -11.29 19.31
C TYR A 72 -10.06 -11.58 17.86
N LYS A 73 -9.06 -11.58 16.99
CA LYS A 73 -9.28 -11.84 15.59
C LYS A 73 -9.75 -13.26 15.33
N VAL A 74 -9.16 -14.22 16.03
CA VAL A 74 -9.57 -15.63 15.93
C VAL A 74 -11.01 -15.79 16.35
N GLU A 75 -11.41 -15.12 17.40
CA GLU A 75 -12.78 -15.17 17.87
C GLU A 75 -13.75 -14.64 16.83
N MET A 76 -13.43 -13.51 16.20
CA MET A 76 -14.25 -12.96 15.14
C MET A 76 -14.41 -13.92 13.98
N VAL A 77 -13.31 -14.53 13.56
CA VAL A 77 -13.34 -15.48 12.45
C VAL A 77 -14.19 -16.69 12.82
N LYS A 78 -14.08 -17.16 14.04
CA LYS A 78 -14.88 -18.28 14.51
C LYS A 78 -16.36 -17.97 14.46
N GLN A 79 -16.76 -16.79 14.90
CA GLN A 79 -18.15 -16.38 14.87
C GLN A 79 -18.69 -16.32 13.45
N LEU A 80 -17.90 -15.78 12.54
CA LEU A 80 -18.30 -15.71 11.15
C LEU A 80 -18.45 -17.09 10.53
N GLN A 81 -17.53 -17.99 10.85
CA GLN A 81 -17.59 -19.35 10.35
C GLN A 81 -18.79 -20.11 10.89
N VAL A 82 -19.03 -19.96 12.17
CA VAL A 82 -20.19 -20.60 12.80
C VAL A 82 -21.48 -20.10 12.17
N ALA A 83 -21.59 -18.80 11.95
CA ALA A 83 -22.76 -18.23 11.31
C ALA A 83 -22.93 -18.79 9.89
N GLY A 84 -21.84 -18.95 9.17
CA GLY A 84 -21.87 -19.50 7.82
C GLY A 84 -22.27 -20.97 7.81
N PHE A 85 -21.79 -21.72 8.76
CA PHE A 85 -22.07 -23.15 8.82
C PHE A 85 -23.43 -23.49 9.39
N SER A 86 -23.91 -22.65 10.26
CA SER A 86 -25.23 -22.93 10.87
C SER A 86 -26.36 -22.69 9.88
N MET A 87 -26.06 -22.16 8.74
CA MET A 87 -27.01 -22.07 7.67
C MET A 87 -26.90 -23.28 6.74
#